data_95b062024a492ad91aa682d476258531
#
_entry.id   95b062024a492ad91aa682d476258531
#
_cell.length_a   1.000
_cell.length_b   1.000
_cell.length_c   1.000
_cell.angle_alpha   90.00
_cell.angle_beta   90.00
_cell.angle_gamma   90.00
#
_symmetry.space_group_name_H-M   'P 1'
#
loop_
_entity.id
_entity.type
_entity.pdbx_description
1 polymer ?
#
loop_
_entity_poly.entity_id
_entity_poly.type
_entity_poly.pdbx_seq_one_letter_code
_entity_poly.pdbx_strand_id
1 'polypeptide(L)'
;MKHICCIILCFCTSIGSYAQNFADYFQNKTLRVDYIFTGDATQQAIYLDELSQLPTWAGRQHHLSELPLEGNGQIIVKDLASKQCIYKTSFSSLFQEWLSTDEAKETAKGFENTFLLPYPKQPVEIEVTLYSPRKKTMATYKHIVRPDDILIHKRGVSHVTPHRYMLQSGNEKDCIDVAILAEGYTEKEMDIFYQDAQRTCESLFLYEPFRSMKGKFNIVAVASPSTDSGVSVPRENLWKETAVHSHFDTFYSDRYLTTSRVKSIHNALAGIPYEHIIILANTDVYGGGGIYNSYTLTTAHHPMFKPVVVHEFGHSFGGLADEYFYEDDVMTDTYPLDVEPWEQNISTQVNFASKWKDMLPLGTPIPTPIAERKKYPVGVYEGGGYSAKGIYRPAYDCRMKTNGYPEFCPVCQRAIRRMIEFYVP
;
A
#
# COMPACT_ATOMS: atom_id res chain seq x y z
N MET A 1 69.98 20.93 -4.14
CA MET A 1 68.86 20.05 -3.89
C MET A 1 67.61 20.77 -4.34
N LYS A 2 66.99 20.34 -5.46
CA LYS A 2 65.77 20.94 -6.03
C LYS A 2 64.59 20.15 -5.56
N HIS A 3 63.64 20.76 -4.79
CA HIS A 3 62.38 20.17 -4.37
C HIS A 3 61.34 20.32 -5.50
N ILE A 4 60.93 19.21 -6.09
CA ILE A 4 59.83 19.15 -7.03
C ILE A 4 58.56 18.95 -6.19
N CYS A 5 57.69 19.97 -6.18
CA CYS A 5 56.39 19.90 -5.57
C CYS A 5 55.40 19.32 -6.60
N CYS A 6 54.99 18.06 -6.44
CA CYS A 6 53.89 17.46 -7.23
C CYS A 6 52.56 17.96 -6.70
N ILE A 7 51.88 18.79 -7.48
CA ILE A 7 50.48 19.18 -7.25
C ILE A 7 49.63 18.08 -7.82
N ILE A 8 48.99 17.28 -6.94
CA ILE A 8 47.94 16.32 -7.33
C ILE A 8 46.63 17.10 -7.48
N LEU A 9 46.22 17.32 -8.74
CA LEU A 9 44.89 17.85 -9.05
C LEU A 9 43.87 16.72 -8.85
N CYS A 10 43.14 16.74 -7.73
CA CYS A 10 41.96 15.92 -7.56
C CYS A 10 40.85 16.47 -8.46
N PHE A 11 40.56 15.79 -9.57
CA PHE A 11 39.34 15.98 -10.33
C PHE A 11 38.19 15.35 -9.55
N CYS A 12 37.46 16.16 -8.77
CA CYS A 12 36.13 15.79 -8.30
C CYS A 12 35.16 15.80 -9.48
N THR A 13 34.98 14.67 -10.13
CA THR A 13 33.87 14.49 -11.04
C THR A 13 32.59 14.47 -10.18
N SER A 14 31.90 15.61 -10.12
CA SER A 14 30.52 15.67 -9.65
C SER A 14 29.68 14.82 -10.60
N ILE A 15 29.35 13.58 -10.19
CA ILE A 15 28.33 12.78 -10.86
C ILE A 15 27.03 13.50 -10.56
N GLY A 16 26.63 14.39 -11.45
CA GLY A 16 25.30 14.99 -11.43
C GLY A 16 24.30 13.85 -11.53
N SER A 17 23.51 13.64 -10.49
CA SER A 17 22.35 12.76 -10.56
C SER A 17 21.33 13.43 -11.49
N TYR A 18 21.40 13.11 -12.78
CA TYR A 18 20.33 13.48 -13.69
C TYR A 18 19.08 12.71 -13.27
N ALA A 19 18.02 13.44 -12.94
CA ALA A 19 16.72 12.85 -12.73
C ALA A 19 16.34 12.02 -13.98
N GLN A 20 16.02 10.75 -13.78
CA GLN A 20 15.64 9.87 -14.89
C GLN A 20 14.35 10.40 -15.52
N ASN A 21 14.38 10.67 -16.83
CA ASN A 21 13.20 11.09 -17.57
C ASN A 21 12.35 9.84 -17.89
N PHE A 22 11.09 9.84 -17.47
CA PHE A 22 10.13 8.76 -17.73
C PHE A 22 10.06 8.39 -19.22
N ALA A 23 10.01 9.41 -20.09
CA ALA A 23 9.84 9.23 -21.52
C ALA A 23 11.05 8.54 -22.21
N ASP A 24 12.21 8.47 -21.57
CA ASP A 24 13.37 7.77 -22.14
C ASP A 24 13.21 6.25 -22.06
N TYR A 25 12.56 5.74 -21.01
CA TYR A 25 12.44 4.30 -20.73
C TYR A 25 11.06 3.73 -20.95
N PHE A 26 10.00 4.54 -20.80
CA PHE A 26 8.62 4.05 -20.71
C PHE A 26 7.69 4.69 -21.73
N GLN A 27 6.66 3.94 -22.09
CA GLN A 27 5.47 4.41 -22.81
C GLN A 27 4.41 4.84 -21.77
N ASN A 28 3.49 5.72 -22.16
CA ASN A 28 2.34 6.07 -21.31
C ASN A 28 1.28 4.94 -21.31
N LYS A 29 1.69 3.75 -20.88
CA LYS A 29 0.90 2.53 -20.77
C LYS A 29 1.32 1.78 -19.52
N THR A 30 0.47 0.91 -19.02
CA THR A 30 0.78 0.05 -17.87
C THR A 30 1.18 -1.34 -18.31
N LEU A 31 2.27 -1.85 -17.74
CA LEU A 31 2.58 -3.28 -17.67
C LEU A 31 2.01 -3.80 -16.36
N ARG A 32 0.92 -4.57 -16.44
CA ARG A 32 0.42 -5.33 -15.31
C ARG A 32 1.16 -6.66 -15.24
N VAL A 33 1.66 -6.99 -14.07
CA VAL A 33 2.36 -8.24 -13.80
C VAL A 33 1.62 -8.99 -12.70
N ASP A 34 1.13 -10.17 -13.02
CA ASP A 34 0.46 -11.05 -12.07
C ASP A 34 1.43 -12.13 -11.61
N TYR A 35 1.58 -12.26 -10.30
CA TYR A 35 2.40 -13.29 -9.65
C TYR A 35 1.56 -14.15 -8.72
N ILE A 36 2.02 -15.38 -8.49
CA ILE A 36 1.57 -16.23 -7.39
C ILE A 36 2.71 -16.32 -6.38
N PHE A 37 2.48 -15.82 -5.16
CA PHE A 37 3.38 -16.03 -4.03
C PHE A 37 2.94 -17.30 -3.31
N THR A 38 3.88 -18.20 -3.06
CA THR A 38 3.57 -19.51 -2.49
C THR A 38 4.54 -19.88 -1.38
N GLY A 39 4.14 -20.79 -0.53
CA GLY A 39 4.99 -21.36 0.49
C GLY A 39 4.33 -21.47 1.84
N ASP A 40 5.17 -21.52 2.87
CA ASP A 40 4.83 -21.62 4.29
C ASP A 40 5.70 -20.68 5.13
N ALA A 41 5.62 -20.77 6.46
CA ALA A 41 6.41 -19.92 7.37
C ALA A 41 7.93 -20.06 7.18
N THR A 42 8.42 -21.10 6.53
CA THR A 42 9.86 -21.43 6.41
C THR A 42 10.39 -21.26 4.99
N GLN A 43 9.58 -21.55 3.99
CA GLN A 43 9.98 -21.56 2.58
C GLN A 43 8.98 -20.76 1.75
N GLN A 44 9.48 -19.86 0.93
CA GLN A 44 8.67 -19.00 0.08
C GLN A 44 9.19 -19.05 -1.36
N ALA A 45 8.27 -18.98 -2.33
CA ALA A 45 8.59 -18.90 -3.75
C ALA A 45 7.66 -17.92 -4.47
N ILE A 46 8.13 -17.39 -5.58
CA ILE A 46 7.41 -16.45 -6.44
C ILE A 46 7.35 -17.05 -7.84
N TYR A 47 6.18 -17.07 -8.45
CA TYR A 47 5.99 -17.51 -9.83
C TYR A 47 5.28 -16.45 -10.63
N LEU A 48 5.76 -16.21 -11.85
CA LEU A 48 5.05 -15.38 -12.84
C LEU A 48 3.82 -16.16 -13.31
N ASP A 49 2.67 -15.49 -13.29
CA ASP A 49 1.41 -16.05 -13.79
C ASP A 49 1.06 -15.45 -15.17
N GLU A 50 0.88 -14.13 -15.26
CA GLU A 50 0.49 -13.48 -16.51
C GLU A 50 1.11 -12.08 -16.65
N LEU A 51 1.33 -11.66 -17.89
CA LEU A 51 1.66 -10.29 -18.27
C LEU A 51 0.52 -9.67 -19.06
N SER A 52 0.12 -8.45 -18.71
CA SER A 52 -0.88 -7.70 -19.46
C SER A 52 -0.45 -6.27 -19.71
N GLN A 53 -0.93 -5.69 -20.83
CA GLN A 53 -0.79 -4.28 -21.17
C GLN A 53 -2.13 -3.57 -20.95
N LEU A 54 -2.14 -2.46 -20.17
CA LEU A 54 -3.29 -1.56 -20.04
C LEU A 54 -3.02 -0.26 -20.82
N PRO A 55 -4.08 0.45 -21.27
CA PRO A 55 -3.94 1.55 -22.23
C PRO A 55 -3.25 2.79 -21.67
N THR A 56 -3.32 3.04 -20.36
CA THR A 56 -2.83 4.27 -19.72
C THR A 56 -1.97 3.95 -18.50
N TRP A 57 -0.90 4.71 -18.29
CA TRP A 57 -0.14 4.73 -17.05
C TRP A 57 -0.66 5.86 -16.16
N ALA A 58 -1.21 5.52 -15.01
CA ALA A 58 -1.70 6.46 -14.02
C ALA A 58 -0.72 6.69 -12.86
N GLY A 59 0.37 5.91 -12.81
CA GLY A 59 1.36 6.01 -11.75
C GLY A 59 2.37 7.14 -11.96
N ARG A 60 3.20 7.36 -10.93
CA ARG A 60 4.21 8.41 -10.91
C ARG A 60 5.18 8.36 -12.10
N GLN A 61 5.62 9.54 -12.55
CA GLN A 61 6.59 9.72 -13.63
C GLN A 61 7.93 10.34 -13.15
N HIS A 62 8.09 10.52 -11.84
CA HIS A 62 9.29 11.03 -11.16
C HIS A 62 9.66 10.09 -10.00
N HIS A 63 10.80 10.32 -9.35
CA HIS A 63 11.34 9.41 -8.33
C HIS A 63 11.37 7.94 -8.76
N LEU A 64 11.65 7.68 -10.05
CA LEU A 64 11.44 6.37 -10.68
C LEU A 64 12.25 5.25 -10.01
N SER A 65 13.50 5.53 -9.64
CA SER A 65 14.42 4.57 -9.02
C SER A 65 14.48 4.67 -7.49
N GLU A 66 13.53 5.39 -6.87
CA GLU A 66 13.46 5.59 -5.43
C GLU A 66 12.27 4.84 -4.81
N LEU A 67 12.32 4.64 -3.51
CA LEU A 67 11.22 4.06 -2.72
C LEU A 67 10.76 5.07 -1.67
N PRO A 68 9.46 5.30 -1.50
CA PRO A 68 8.95 6.13 -0.41
C PRO A 68 9.07 5.42 0.95
N LEU A 69 8.85 4.10 0.95
CA LEU A 69 8.92 3.19 2.09
C LEU A 69 9.52 1.86 1.67
N GLU A 70 10.12 1.12 2.61
CA GLU A 70 10.74 -0.18 2.31
C GLU A 70 9.70 -1.26 1.99
N GLY A 71 8.57 -1.30 2.72
CA GLY A 71 7.57 -2.37 2.60
C GLY A 71 8.08 -3.74 3.04
N ASN A 72 7.25 -4.75 2.85
CA ASN A 72 7.60 -6.16 3.08
C ASN A 72 8.09 -6.87 1.82
N GLY A 73 7.96 -6.23 0.66
CA GLY A 73 8.48 -6.69 -0.61
C GLY A 73 8.80 -5.53 -1.53
N GLN A 74 9.64 -5.80 -2.53
CA GLN A 74 10.09 -4.80 -3.50
C GLN A 74 10.13 -5.36 -4.90
N ILE A 75 9.84 -4.49 -5.87
CA ILE A 75 10.02 -4.76 -7.29
C ILE A 75 11.02 -3.76 -7.85
N ILE A 76 12.02 -4.26 -8.56
CA ILE A 76 13.04 -3.47 -9.24
C ILE A 76 12.99 -3.79 -10.73
N VAL A 77 12.83 -2.75 -11.55
CA VAL A 77 12.89 -2.86 -13.01
C VAL A 77 14.23 -2.31 -13.49
N LYS A 78 14.99 -3.14 -14.19
CA LYS A 78 16.29 -2.77 -14.76
C LYS A 78 16.23 -2.81 -16.28
N ASP A 79 16.76 -1.79 -16.94
CA ASP A 79 17.01 -1.86 -18.38
C ASP A 79 17.94 -3.05 -18.68
N LEU A 80 17.56 -3.91 -19.62
CA LEU A 80 18.30 -5.16 -19.84
C LEU A 80 19.71 -4.93 -20.40
N ALA A 81 19.89 -3.88 -21.21
CA ALA A 81 21.16 -3.57 -21.86
C ALA A 81 22.14 -2.86 -20.91
N SER A 82 21.70 -1.79 -20.25
CA SER A 82 22.55 -0.98 -19.36
C SER A 82 22.63 -1.53 -17.93
N LYS A 83 21.73 -2.44 -17.54
CA LYS A 83 21.55 -2.90 -16.15
C LYS A 83 21.17 -1.81 -15.15
N GLN A 84 20.89 -0.61 -15.63
CA GLN A 84 20.46 0.50 -14.80
C GLN A 84 19.08 0.22 -14.21
N CYS A 85 18.91 0.53 -12.92
CA CYS A 85 17.58 0.55 -12.31
C CYS A 85 16.79 1.74 -12.88
N ILE A 86 15.65 1.47 -13.49
CA ILE A 86 14.79 2.46 -14.14
C ILE A 86 13.43 2.65 -13.46
N TYR A 87 13.02 1.70 -12.59
CA TYR A 87 11.84 1.84 -11.76
C TYR A 87 11.96 0.97 -10.51
N LYS A 88 11.41 1.45 -9.39
CA LYS A 88 11.26 0.70 -8.15
C LYS A 88 9.89 0.94 -7.54
N THR A 89 9.34 -0.09 -6.90
CA THR A 89 8.18 0.03 -6.03
C THR A 89 8.28 -0.95 -4.87
N SER A 90 7.59 -0.69 -3.79
CA SER A 90 7.51 -1.55 -2.61
C SER A 90 6.06 -1.85 -2.27
N PHE A 91 5.82 -2.92 -1.54
CA PHE A 91 4.49 -3.40 -1.24
C PHE A 91 4.46 -4.25 0.04
N SER A 92 3.26 -4.49 0.55
CA SER A 92 2.93 -5.61 1.43
C SER A 92 1.91 -6.53 0.74
N SER A 93 1.70 -7.72 1.25
CA SER A 93 0.78 -8.69 0.65
C SER A 93 0.05 -9.51 1.72
N LEU A 94 -1.17 -9.94 1.39
CA LEU A 94 -1.95 -10.83 2.24
C LEU A 94 -1.20 -12.16 2.51
N PHE A 95 -0.38 -12.63 1.56
CA PHE A 95 0.51 -13.77 1.74
C PHE A 95 1.46 -13.57 2.93
N GLN A 96 2.11 -12.39 3.01
CA GLN A 96 3.08 -12.11 4.07
C GLN A 96 2.42 -11.94 5.44
N GLU A 97 1.18 -11.44 5.50
CA GLU A 97 0.39 -11.41 6.72
C GLU A 97 0.01 -12.83 7.16
N TRP A 98 -0.45 -13.67 6.22
CA TRP A 98 -0.76 -15.07 6.50
C TRP A 98 0.42 -15.86 7.06
N LEU A 99 1.65 -15.56 6.63
CA LEU A 99 2.86 -16.23 7.13
C LEU A 99 3.09 -16.07 8.64
N SER A 100 2.45 -15.10 9.30
CA SER A 100 2.50 -14.91 10.76
C SER A 100 1.50 -15.79 11.52
N THR A 101 0.60 -16.50 10.83
CA THR A 101 -0.43 -17.34 11.43
C THR A 101 0.11 -18.74 11.78
N ASP A 102 -0.57 -19.44 12.70
CA ASP A 102 -0.24 -20.83 13.02
C ASP A 102 -0.47 -21.76 11.83
N GLU A 103 -1.47 -21.48 10.99
CA GLU A 103 -1.74 -22.25 9.78
C GLU A 103 -0.53 -22.30 8.84
N ALA A 104 0.21 -21.20 8.70
CA ALA A 104 1.40 -21.16 7.86
C ALA A 104 2.57 -22.01 8.37
N LYS A 105 2.55 -22.43 9.64
CA LYS A 105 3.53 -23.37 10.21
C LYS A 105 3.24 -24.81 9.83
N GLU A 106 2.01 -25.13 9.44
CA GLU A 106 1.53 -26.48 9.18
C GLU A 106 1.28 -26.79 7.70
N THR A 107 0.99 -25.74 6.88
CA THR A 107 0.65 -25.94 5.48
C THR A 107 1.24 -24.87 4.58
N ALA A 108 1.37 -25.17 3.28
CA ALA A 108 1.75 -24.20 2.26
C ALA A 108 0.53 -23.76 1.46
N LYS A 109 0.47 -22.45 1.12
CA LYS A 109 -0.60 -21.85 0.30
C LYS A 109 -0.02 -20.99 -0.83
N GLY A 110 -0.87 -20.70 -1.82
CA GLY A 110 -0.60 -19.78 -2.90
C GLY A 110 -1.57 -18.59 -2.85
N PHE A 111 -1.05 -17.39 -3.10
CA PHE A 111 -1.80 -16.14 -3.10
C PHE A 111 -1.55 -15.36 -4.39
N GLU A 112 -2.62 -14.86 -4.99
CA GLU A 112 -2.54 -13.93 -6.12
C GLU A 112 -1.94 -12.59 -5.67
N ASN A 113 -1.05 -12.04 -6.50
CA ASN A 113 -0.54 -10.68 -6.35
C ASN A 113 -0.44 -10.03 -7.71
N THR A 114 -0.88 -8.80 -7.84
CA THR A 114 -0.85 -8.03 -9.08
C THR A 114 -0.15 -6.71 -8.84
N PHE A 115 0.76 -6.35 -9.74
CA PHE A 115 1.49 -5.09 -9.68
C PHE A 115 1.38 -4.34 -10.99
N LEU A 116 1.26 -3.01 -10.88
CA LEU A 116 1.27 -2.09 -12.00
C LEU A 116 2.65 -1.46 -12.12
N LEU A 117 3.25 -1.59 -13.27
CA LEU A 117 4.55 -1.01 -13.62
C LEU A 117 4.38 -0.17 -14.89
N PRO A 118 5.20 0.86 -15.11
CA PRO A 118 5.18 1.57 -16.39
C PRO A 118 5.64 0.63 -17.52
N TYR A 119 4.98 0.70 -18.69
CA TYR A 119 5.25 -0.18 -19.82
C TYR A 119 6.60 0.17 -20.47
N PRO A 120 7.58 -0.73 -20.52
CA PRO A 120 8.92 -0.43 -21.01
C PRO A 120 8.95 -0.25 -22.54
N LYS A 121 9.87 0.59 -23.04
CA LYS A 121 10.15 0.74 -24.46
C LYS A 121 11.11 -0.32 -25.00
N GLN A 122 12.00 -0.81 -24.13
CA GLN A 122 13.03 -1.80 -24.44
C GLN A 122 12.91 -3.00 -23.49
N PRO A 123 13.52 -4.14 -23.79
CA PRO A 123 13.54 -5.27 -22.87
C PRO A 123 14.08 -4.90 -21.49
N VAL A 124 13.39 -5.39 -20.45
CA VAL A 124 13.75 -5.14 -19.04
C VAL A 124 13.89 -6.44 -18.26
N GLU A 125 14.70 -6.43 -17.21
CA GLU A 125 14.70 -7.44 -16.16
C GLU A 125 13.87 -6.92 -14.99
N ILE A 126 12.90 -7.71 -14.54
CA ILE A 126 12.10 -7.46 -13.34
C ILE A 126 12.59 -8.39 -12.24
N GLU A 127 12.93 -7.82 -11.10
CA GLU A 127 13.33 -8.53 -9.90
C GLU A 127 12.31 -8.27 -8.79
N VAL A 128 11.70 -9.33 -8.26
CA VAL A 128 10.76 -9.28 -7.14
C VAL A 128 11.38 -9.97 -5.94
N THR A 129 11.37 -9.29 -4.78
CA THR A 129 11.95 -9.81 -3.55
C THR A 129 10.96 -9.72 -2.40
N LEU A 130 10.80 -10.79 -1.62
CA LEU A 130 10.05 -10.82 -0.37
C LEU A 130 11.02 -10.79 0.80
N TYR A 131 10.69 -10.00 1.82
CA TYR A 131 11.46 -9.86 3.04
C TYR A 131 10.68 -10.36 4.25
N SER A 132 11.39 -10.95 5.21
CA SER A 132 10.85 -11.23 6.54
C SER A 132 10.72 -9.95 7.36
N PRO A 133 9.99 -9.97 8.51
CA PRO A 133 9.97 -8.85 9.44
C PRO A 133 11.36 -8.40 9.93
N ARG A 134 12.35 -9.33 9.92
CA ARG A 134 13.78 -9.03 10.21
C ARG A 134 14.56 -8.54 8.99
N LYS A 135 13.89 -8.12 7.92
CA LYS A 135 14.47 -7.63 6.66
C LYS A 135 15.40 -8.64 5.95
N LYS A 136 15.28 -9.92 6.29
CA LYS A 136 15.99 -11.00 5.60
C LYS A 136 15.25 -11.33 4.30
N THR A 137 16.00 -11.50 3.20
CA THR A 137 15.45 -12.00 1.93
C THR A 137 14.94 -13.42 2.11
N MET A 138 13.65 -13.63 1.81
CA MET A 138 12.97 -14.91 1.90
C MET A 138 12.80 -15.57 0.53
N ALA A 139 12.49 -14.79 -0.49
CA ALA A 139 12.41 -15.23 -1.87
C ALA A 139 12.83 -14.10 -2.82
N THR A 140 13.46 -14.47 -3.92
CA THR A 140 13.74 -13.54 -5.04
C THR A 140 13.42 -14.25 -6.34
N TYR A 141 12.69 -13.57 -7.22
CA TYR A 141 12.40 -14.05 -8.57
C TYR A 141 12.80 -12.99 -9.60
N LYS A 142 13.46 -13.44 -10.68
CA LYS A 142 13.90 -12.57 -11.79
C LYS A 142 13.40 -13.12 -13.10
N HIS A 143 12.86 -12.24 -13.93
CA HIS A 143 12.48 -12.60 -15.29
C HIS A 143 12.66 -11.42 -16.25
N ILE A 144 12.73 -11.73 -17.54
CA ILE A 144 12.86 -10.74 -18.60
C ILE A 144 11.49 -10.50 -19.23
N VAL A 145 11.14 -9.22 -19.38
CA VAL A 145 9.97 -8.79 -20.14
C VAL A 145 10.45 -8.13 -21.44
N ARG A 146 9.92 -8.60 -22.56
CA ARG A 146 10.11 -8.02 -23.89
C ARG A 146 8.82 -7.32 -24.32
N PRO A 147 8.84 -6.01 -24.58
CA PRO A 147 7.61 -5.25 -24.84
C PRO A 147 6.89 -5.66 -26.13
N ASP A 148 7.55 -6.39 -27.02
CA ASP A 148 7.02 -6.94 -28.27
C ASP A 148 6.55 -8.40 -28.15
N ASP A 149 6.56 -8.98 -26.94
CA ASP A 149 6.08 -10.34 -26.71
C ASP A 149 4.57 -10.43 -27.01
N ILE A 150 4.23 -11.31 -27.94
CA ILE A 150 2.85 -11.52 -28.41
C ILE A 150 1.93 -12.12 -27.34
N LEU A 151 2.48 -12.69 -26.28
CA LEU A 151 1.73 -13.26 -25.15
C LEU A 151 1.36 -12.22 -24.09
N ILE A 152 1.84 -10.97 -24.19
CA ILE A 152 1.37 -9.88 -23.34
C ILE A 152 -0.06 -9.53 -23.74
N HIS A 153 -1.01 -9.89 -22.88
CA HIS A 153 -2.43 -9.73 -23.13
C HIS A 153 -2.86 -8.25 -23.06
N LYS A 154 -3.44 -7.72 -24.13
CA LYS A 154 -3.98 -6.34 -24.13
C LYS A 154 -5.35 -6.31 -23.48
N ARG A 155 -5.47 -5.67 -22.31
CA ARG A 155 -6.71 -5.54 -21.54
C ARG A 155 -7.18 -4.09 -21.49
N GLY A 156 -8.46 -3.88 -21.20
CA GLY A 156 -9.03 -2.53 -20.99
C GLY A 156 -9.17 -1.69 -22.25
N VAL A 157 -9.10 -2.28 -23.45
CA VAL A 157 -9.35 -1.61 -24.74
C VAL A 157 -10.81 -1.73 -25.18
N SER A 158 -11.56 -2.65 -24.57
CA SER A 158 -12.99 -2.87 -24.79
C SER A 158 -13.62 -3.37 -23.49
N HIS A 159 -14.94 -3.26 -23.40
CA HIS A 159 -15.71 -3.71 -22.22
C HIS A 159 -15.19 -3.13 -20.90
N VAL A 160 -14.81 -1.83 -20.90
CA VAL A 160 -14.41 -1.12 -19.69
C VAL A 160 -15.60 -1.03 -18.73
N THR A 161 -15.38 -1.36 -17.46
CA THR A 161 -16.43 -1.31 -16.42
C THR A 161 -17.02 0.10 -16.33
N PRO A 162 -18.36 0.26 -16.22
CA PRO A 162 -18.98 1.56 -16.03
C PRO A 162 -18.39 2.30 -14.83
N HIS A 163 -18.06 3.58 -15.00
CA HIS A 163 -17.40 4.36 -13.97
C HIS A 163 -17.78 5.84 -14.03
N ARG A 164 -17.59 6.54 -12.90
CA ARG A 164 -17.84 7.98 -12.76
C ARG A 164 -16.77 8.61 -11.89
N TYR A 165 -16.25 9.77 -12.27
CA TYR A 165 -15.38 10.54 -11.38
C TYR A 165 -16.18 11.19 -10.24
N MET A 166 -15.74 10.93 -9.02
CA MET A 166 -16.24 11.60 -7.80
C MET A 166 -15.43 12.87 -7.54
N LEU A 167 -14.18 12.90 -7.96
CA LEU A 167 -13.29 14.04 -7.93
C LEU A 167 -12.32 13.93 -9.11
N GLN A 168 -12.17 14.99 -9.88
CA GLN A 168 -11.17 15.08 -10.95
C GLN A 168 -10.45 16.42 -10.81
N SER A 169 -9.24 16.41 -10.26
CA SER A 169 -8.45 17.61 -9.99
C SER A 169 -7.45 17.93 -11.09
N GLY A 170 -7.03 16.93 -11.88
CA GLY A 170 -6.05 17.13 -12.94
C GLY A 170 -5.86 15.89 -13.81
N ASN A 171 -4.76 15.89 -14.57
CA ASN A 171 -4.37 14.72 -15.37
C ASN A 171 -3.74 13.64 -14.48
N GLU A 172 -3.73 12.39 -14.97
CA GLU A 172 -3.19 11.22 -14.28
C GLU A 172 -1.71 11.39 -13.90
N LYS A 173 -0.90 12.07 -14.70
CA LYS A 173 0.53 12.35 -14.41
C LYS A 173 0.76 13.38 -13.29
N ASP A 174 -0.24 14.19 -12.95
CA ASP A 174 -0.17 15.32 -12.03
C ASP A 174 -0.97 15.06 -10.74
N CYS A 175 -1.73 13.96 -10.69
CA CYS A 175 -2.58 13.56 -9.58
C CYS A 175 -2.35 12.09 -9.19
N ILE A 176 -2.74 11.75 -7.99
CA ILE A 176 -2.87 10.38 -7.50
C ILE A 176 -4.26 9.88 -7.87
N ASP A 177 -4.32 8.80 -8.64
CA ASP A 177 -5.56 8.23 -9.13
C ASP A 177 -6.03 7.09 -8.22
N VAL A 178 -7.16 7.30 -7.53
CA VAL A 178 -7.76 6.32 -6.62
C VAL A 178 -9.05 5.79 -7.21
N ALA A 179 -9.12 4.48 -7.43
CA ALA A 179 -10.34 3.79 -7.83
C ALA A 179 -11.11 3.32 -6.61
N ILE A 180 -12.41 3.63 -6.55
CA ILE A 180 -13.36 3.06 -5.59
C ILE A 180 -14.17 1.99 -6.32
N LEU A 181 -14.02 0.73 -5.92
CA LEU A 181 -14.60 -0.44 -6.60
C LEU A 181 -15.80 -0.98 -5.81
N ALA A 182 -16.89 -1.32 -6.54
CA ALA A 182 -18.06 -1.94 -5.96
C ALA A 182 -17.82 -3.43 -5.64
N GLU A 183 -18.21 -3.88 -4.44
CA GLU A 183 -18.18 -5.27 -4.01
C GLU A 183 -19.46 -5.65 -3.29
N GLY A 184 -20.12 -6.73 -3.74
CA GLY A 184 -21.39 -7.16 -3.19
C GLY A 184 -22.60 -6.27 -3.55
N TYR A 185 -22.46 -5.36 -4.51
CA TYR A 185 -23.58 -4.61 -5.08
C TYR A 185 -24.03 -5.29 -6.37
N THR A 186 -25.30 -5.63 -6.46
CA THR A 186 -25.90 -6.12 -7.70
C THR A 186 -26.09 -4.97 -8.70
N GLU A 187 -26.37 -5.29 -9.97
CA GLU A 187 -26.67 -4.30 -11.01
C GLU A 187 -27.76 -3.29 -10.56
N LYS A 188 -28.75 -3.75 -9.80
CA LYS A 188 -29.85 -2.91 -9.30
C LYS A 188 -29.45 -1.99 -8.15
N GLU A 189 -28.32 -2.23 -7.52
CA GLU A 189 -27.82 -1.48 -6.37
C GLU A 189 -26.70 -0.50 -6.75
N MET A 190 -26.40 -0.31 -8.05
CA MET A 190 -25.32 0.57 -8.49
C MET A 190 -25.57 2.04 -8.13
N ASP A 191 -26.80 2.51 -8.03
CA ASP A 191 -27.08 3.86 -7.55
C ASP A 191 -26.75 4.03 -6.05
N ILE A 192 -26.93 2.98 -5.25
CA ILE A 192 -26.51 2.95 -3.83
C ILE A 192 -24.97 2.98 -3.77
N PHE A 193 -24.31 2.16 -4.57
CA PHE A 193 -22.85 2.17 -4.66
C PHE A 193 -22.29 3.56 -4.98
N TYR A 194 -22.85 4.28 -5.96
CA TYR A 194 -22.35 5.63 -6.30
C TYR A 194 -22.55 6.63 -5.15
N GLN A 195 -23.64 6.50 -4.36
CA GLN A 195 -23.82 7.30 -3.14
C GLN A 195 -22.78 6.96 -2.08
N ASP A 196 -22.44 5.67 -1.91
CA ASP A 196 -21.42 5.22 -0.97
C ASP A 196 -20.01 5.64 -1.40
N ALA A 197 -19.73 5.60 -2.71
CA ALA A 197 -18.48 6.11 -3.27
C ALA A 197 -18.33 7.62 -3.06
N GLN A 198 -19.41 8.39 -3.21
CA GLN A 198 -19.42 9.82 -2.91
C GLN A 198 -19.13 10.08 -1.42
N ARG A 199 -19.79 9.34 -0.52
CA ARG A 199 -19.53 9.43 0.94
C ARG A 199 -18.09 9.05 1.30
N THR A 200 -17.51 8.07 0.60
CA THR A 200 -16.11 7.67 0.75
C THR A 200 -15.18 8.81 0.37
N CYS A 201 -15.38 9.39 -0.81
CA CYS A 201 -14.62 10.53 -1.30
C CYS A 201 -14.67 11.70 -0.30
N GLU A 202 -15.86 12.05 0.17
CA GLU A 202 -16.05 13.10 1.18
C GLU A 202 -15.31 12.78 2.49
N SER A 203 -15.36 11.52 2.95
CA SER A 203 -14.74 11.10 4.20
C SER A 203 -13.22 11.20 4.18
N LEU A 204 -12.57 10.86 3.06
CA LEU A 204 -11.12 11.00 2.89
C LEU A 204 -10.66 12.45 3.09
N PHE A 205 -11.39 13.41 2.51
CA PHE A 205 -11.00 14.82 2.53
C PHE A 205 -11.55 15.62 3.72
N LEU A 206 -12.08 14.96 4.76
CA LEU A 206 -12.39 15.60 6.04
C LEU A 206 -11.16 15.86 6.89
N TYR A 207 -10.07 15.09 6.69
CA TYR A 207 -8.93 15.02 7.60
C TYR A 207 -7.63 15.48 6.95
N GLU A 208 -6.75 16.12 7.74
CA GLU A 208 -5.40 16.45 7.28
C GLU A 208 -4.52 15.16 7.22
N PRO A 209 -3.61 15.09 6.24
CA PRO A 209 -3.27 16.09 5.22
C PRO A 209 -4.12 16.00 3.93
N PHE A 210 -5.00 15.01 3.79
CA PHE A 210 -5.83 14.82 2.60
C PHE A 210 -6.66 16.08 2.27
N ARG A 211 -7.23 16.75 3.30
CA ARG A 211 -8.06 17.93 3.13
C ARG A 211 -7.30 19.07 2.43
N SER A 212 -6.12 19.43 2.93
CA SER A 212 -5.31 20.51 2.36
C SER A 212 -4.69 20.13 1.01
N MET A 213 -4.55 18.83 0.73
CA MET A 213 -3.94 18.30 -0.49
C MET A 213 -4.98 17.69 -1.45
N LYS A 214 -6.28 17.97 -1.28
CA LYS A 214 -7.36 17.42 -2.09
C LYS A 214 -7.13 17.60 -3.60
N GLY A 215 -6.57 18.73 -4.01
CA GLY A 215 -6.25 19.03 -5.41
C GLY A 215 -5.17 18.14 -6.04
N LYS A 216 -4.52 17.26 -5.27
CA LYS A 216 -3.55 16.26 -5.74
C LYS A 216 -4.17 14.89 -6.06
N PHE A 217 -5.50 14.76 -6.00
CA PHE A 217 -6.18 13.48 -6.18
C PHE A 217 -7.23 13.53 -7.28
N ASN A 218 -7.33 12.43 -8.02
CA ASN A 218 -8.50 12.04 -8.79
C ASN A 218 -9.15 10.84 -8.11
N ILE A 219 -10.48 10.81 -8.03
CA ILE A 219 -11.24 9.69 -7.44
C ILE A 219 -12.27 9.22 -8.45
N VAL A 220 -12.20 7.97 -8.87
CA VAL A 220 -13.11 7.34 -9.80
C VAL A 220 -13.88 6.20 -9.14
N ALA A 221 -15.20 6.21 -9.21
CA ALA A 221 -16.06 5.12 -8.74
C ALA A 221 -16.33 4.15 -9.90
N VAL A 222 -16.07 2.87 -9.68
CA VAL A 222 -16.14 1.80 -10.69
C VAL A 222 -17.22 0.81 -10.31
N ALA A 223 -18.29 0.79 -11.09
CA ALA A 223 -19.50 0.01 -10.85
C ALA A 223 -19.35 -1.42 -11.37
N SER A 224 -18.66 -2.27 -10.61
CA SER A 224 -18.49 -3.70 -10.88
C SER A 224 -19.64 -4.47 -10.25
N PRO A 225 -20.61 -4.99 -11.03
CA PRO A 225 -21.77 -5.67 -10.45
C PRO A 225 -21.41 -7.05 -9.92
N SER A 226 -21.92 -7.38 -8.76
CA SER A 226 -21.93 -8.72 -8.17
C SER A 226 -23.18 -9.48 -8.56
N THR A 227 -23.11 -10.81 -8.59
CA THR A 227 -24.29 -11.67 -8.76
C THR A 227 -25.18 -11.60 -7.51
N ASP A 228 -24.56 -11.70 -6.33
CA ASP A 228 -25.23 -11.64 -5.05
C ASP A 228 -25.03 -10.29 -4.36
N SER A 229 -26.05 -9.85 -3.62
CA SER A 229 -25.96 -8.68 -2.74
C SER A 229 -25.31 -9.05 -1.42
N GLY A 230 -24.41 -8.19 -0.91
CA GLY A 230 -23.63 -8.40 0.31
C GLY A 230 -22.35 -9.21 0.08
N VAL A 231 -21.71 -9.67 1.15
CA VAL A 231 -20.42 -10.37 1.12
C VAL A 231 -20.49 -11.71 1.84
N SER A 232 -19.51 -12.57 1.62
CA SER A 232 -19.42 -13.89 2.27
C SER A 232 -19.08 -13.78 3.75
N VAL A 233 -19.75 -14.61 4.59
CA VAL A 233 -19.49 -14.76 6.03
C VAL A 233 -19.26 -16.25 6.32
N PRO A 234 -18.04 -16.77 6.20
CA PRO A 234 -17.73 -18.20 6.27
C PRO A 234 -18.19 -18.88 7.57
N ARG A 235 -18.08 -18.23 8.73
CA ARG A 235 -18.53 -18.79 10.03
C ARG A 235 -20.03 -19.06 10.08
N GLU A 236 -20.82 -18.36 9.24
CA GLU A 236 -22.26 -18.53 9.11
C GLU A 236 -22.61 -19.49 7.95
N ASN A 237 -21.58 -20.09 7.33
CA ASN A 237 -21.71 -20.88 6.11
C ASN A 237 -22.42 -20.12 4.97
N LEU A 238 -22.26 -18.80 4.95
CA LEU A 238 -22.83 -17.90 3.96
C LEU A 238 -21.75 -17.56 2.91
N TRP A 239 -21.91 -18.13 1.73
CA TRP A 239 -21.06 -17.87 0.58
C TRP A 239 -21.83 -17.14 -0.51
N LYS A 240 -21.21 -16.11 -1.12
CA LYS A 240 -21.81 -15.23 -2.13
C LYS A 240 -20.88 -15.06 -3.32
N GLU A 241 -21.50 -15.02 -4.50
CA GLU A 241 -20.80 -14.75 -5.76
C GLU A 241 -20.74 -13.24 -5.99
N THR A 242 -19.61 -12.64 -5.62
CA THR A 242 -19.40 -11.21 -5.66
C THR A 242 -18.26 -10.83 -6.62
N ALA A 243 -18.16 -9.55 -6.96
CA ALA A 243 -17.24 -9.05 -8.00
C ALA A 243 -15.77 -9.38 -7.74
N VAL A 244 -15.34 -9.34 -6.47
CA VAL A 244 -13.96 -9.65 -6.07
C VAL A 244 -13.87 -10.74 -5.00
N HIS A 245 -14.98 -11.46 -4.76
CA HIS A 245 -15.07 -12.62 -3.85
C HIS A 245 -14.51 -12.30 -2.44
N SER A 246 -14.86 -11.14 -1.90
CA SER A 246 -14.45 -10.77 -0.54
C SER A 246 -15.20 -11.60 0.52
N HIS A 247 -14.55 -11.84 1.65
CA HIS A 247 -15.14 -12.56 2.76
C HIS A 247 -14.60 -12.06 4.10
N PHE A 248 -15.44 -12.15 5.11
CA PHE A 248 -15.03 -12.06 6.51
C PHE A 248 -14.23 -13.29 6.92
N ASP A 249 -13.83 -13.36 8.16
CA ASP A 249 -13.10 -14.50 8.75
C ASP A 249 -11.75 -14.79 8.11
N THR A 250 -11.13 -13.80 7.46
CA THR A 250 -9.75 -13.92 6.98
C THR A 250 -8.84 -14.23 8.16
N PHE A 251 -8.04 -15.29 8.05
CA PHE A 251 -7.18 -15.81 9.10
C PHE A 251 -7.93 -16.08 10.42
N TYR A 252 -9.21 -16.49 10.32
CA TYR A 252 -10.12 -16.76 11.43
C TYR A 252 -10.47 -15.55 12.30
N SER A 253 -10.15 -14.33 11.85
CA SER A 253 -10.54 -13.08 12.50
C SER A 253 -11.89 -12.59 11.98
N ASP A 254 -12.87 -12.44 12.86
CA ASP A 254 -14.25 -12.07 12.54
C ASP A 254 -14.42 -10.69 11.91
N ARG A 255 -13.49 -9.79 12.14
CA ARG A 255 -13.50 -8.42 11.61
C ARG A 255 -12.62 -8.22 10.40
N TYR A 256 -11.77 -9.22 10.08
CA TYR A 256 -10.85 -9.09 8.96
C TYR A 256 -11.54 -9.46 7.67
N LEU A 257 -11.96 -8.43 6.93
CA LEU A 257 -12.60 -8.53 5.64
C LEU A 257 -11.57 -8.29 4.53
N THR A 258 -11.28 -9.31 3.74
CA THR A 258 -10.30 -9.22 2.63
C THR A 258 -10.75 -10.01 1.41
N THR A 259 -9.96 -9.97 0.36
CA THR A 259 -10.05 -10.89 -0.77
C THR A 259 -8.69 -11.43 -1.14
N SER A 260 -8.61 -12.72 -1.46
CA SER A 260 -7.43 -13.35 -2.07
C SER A 260 -7.45 -13.30 -3.61
N ARG A 261 -8.54 -12.78 -4.20
CA ARG A 261 -8.74 -12.71 -5.67
C ARG A 261 -8.26 -11.37 -6.23
N VAL A 262 -6.99 -11.05 -6.01
CA VAL A 262 -6.39 -9.77 -6.43
C VAL A 262 -6.49 -9.55 -7.93
N LYS A 263 -6.39 -10.61 -8.74
CA LYS A 263 -6.57 -10.53 -10.20
C LYS A 263 -7.98 -10.06 -10.59
N SER A 264 -9.01 -10.45 -9.84
CA SER A 264 -10.40 -10.00 -10.09
C SER A 264 -10.54 -8.49 -9.88
N ILE A 265 -9.89 -7.92 -8.86
CA ILE A 265 -9.85 -6.47 -8.63
C ILE A 265 -9.31 -5.76 -9.88
N HIS A 266 -8.11 -6.15 -10.32
CA HIS A 266 -7.43 -5.51 -11.44
C HIS A 266 -8.09 -5.80 -12.80
N ASN A 267 -8.85 -6.90 -12.94
CA ASN A 267 -9.68 -7.17 -14.11
C ASN A 267 -10.86 -6.19 -14.20
N ALA A 268 -11.54 -5.94 -13.07
CA ALA A 268 -12.65 -4.99 -13.00
C ALA A 268 -12.19 -3.54 -13.28
N LEU A 269 -10.95 -3.20 -12.96
CA LEU A 269 -10.36 -1.88 -13.16
C LEU A 269 -9.66 -1.72 -14.53
N ALA A 270 -9.60 -2.76 -15.36
CA ALA A 270 -8.89 -2.71 -16.64
C ALA A 270 -9.47 -1.63 -17.57
N GLY A 271 -8.61 -0.73 -18.06
CA GLY A 271 -8.98 0.38 -18.93
C GLY A 271 -9.33 1.69 -18.20
N ILE A 272 -9.33 1.69 -16.88
CA ILE A 272 -9.55 2.86 -16.04
C ILE A 272 -8.19 3.28 -15.47
N PRO A 273 -7.83 4.57 -15.45
CA PRO A 273 -6.63 5.04 -14.78
C PRO A 273 -6.75 4.89 -13.25
N TYR A 274 -5.77 4.26 -12.60
CA TYR A 274 -5.68 4.14 -11.13
C TYR A 274 -4.27 3.74 -10.67
N GLU A 275 -3.91 4.14 -9.45
CA GLU A 275 -2.73 3.69 -8.72
C GLU A 275 -3.12 3.01 -7.40
N HIS A 276 -4.14 3.56 -6.71
CA HIS A 276 -4.61 3.05 -5.43
C HIS A 276 -6.07 2.61 -5.52
N ILE A 277 -6.45 1.68 -4.65
CA ILE A 277 -7.73 1.00 -4.72
C ILE A 277 -8.42 1.02 -3.35
N ILE A 278 -9.69 1.43 -3.35
CA ILE A 278 -10.61 1.27 -2.23
C ILE A 278 -11.76 0.39 -2.70
N ILE A 279 -12.02 -0.72 -2.02
CA ILE A 279 -13.11 -1.64 -2.30
C ILE A 279 -14.21 -1.40 -1.26
N LEU A 280 -15.40 -1.07 -1.71
CA LEU A 280 -16.56 -0.87 -0.84
C LEU A 280 -17.43 -2.11 -0.82
N ALA A 281 -17.49 -2.78 0.32
CA ALA A 281 -18.31 -3.95 0.55
C ALA A 281 -19.75 -3.56 0.98
N ASN A 282 -20.74 -4.05 0.25
CA ASN A 282 -22.16 -3.83 0.52
C ASN A 282 -22.63 -4.62 1.76
N THR A 283 -22.26 -4.15 2.94
CA THR A 283 -22.63 -4.78 4.22
C THR A 283 -22.60 -3.77 5.36
N ASP A 284 -23.41 -4.01 6.39
CA ASP A 284 -23.46 -3.26 7.64
C ASP A 284 -22.62 -3.90 8.78
N VAL A 285 -22.05 -5.07 8.54
CA VAL A 285 -21.18 -5.74 9.50
C VAL A 285 -19.84 -5.02 9.57
N TYR A 286 -19.33 -4.77 10.80
CA TYR A 286 -18.05 -4.11 11.01
C TYR A 286 -16.88 -4.93 10.47
N GLY A 287 -16.06 -4.33 9.62
CA GLY A 287 -14.83 -4.94 9.13
C GLY A 287 -14.10 -4.09 8.11
N GLY A 288 -12.87 -4.45 7.88
CA GLY A 288 -11.99 -3.81 6.91
C GLY A 288 -10.59 -4.41 6.95
N GLY A 289 -9.76 -3.95 6.04
CA GLY A 289 -8.34 -4.25 5.95
C GLY A 289 -7.68 -3.34 4.92
N GLY A 290 -6.45 -2.90 5.21
CA GLY A 290 -5.63 -2.09 4.33
C GLY A 290 -4.25 -2.70 4.15
N ILE A 291 -3.88 -3.07 2.92
CA ILE A 291 -2.60 -3.69 2.58
C ILE A 291 -1.76 -2.69 1.79
N TYR A 292 -0.58 -2.36 2.29
CA TYR A 292 0.28 -1.32 1.72
C TYR A 292 0.56 -1.56 0.23
N ASN A 293 0.23 -0.53 -0.58
CA ASN A 293 0.38 -0.50 -2.04
C ASN A 293 -0.27 -1.71 -2.74
N SER A 294 -1.42 -2.17 -2.18
CA SER A 294 -2.27 -3.20 -2.76
C SER A 294 -3.72 -2.70 -2.82
N TYR A 295 -4.47 -2.81 -1.73
CA TYR A 295 -5.85 -2.28 -1.67
C TYR A 295 -6.28 -1.94 -0.24
N THR A 296 -7.27 -1.07 -0.12
CA THR A 296 -8.17 -0.92 1.03
C THR A 296 -9.45 -1.68 0.75
N LEU A 297 -9.97 -2.47 1.69
CA LEU A 297 -11.31 -3.02 1.65
C LEU A 297 -12.05 -2.65 2.94
N THR A 298 -13.28 -2.15 2.84
CA THR A 298 -14.05 -1.69 3.99
C THR A 298 -15.55 -1.84 3.77
N THR A 299 -16.30 -1.99 4.86
CA THR A 299 -17.77 -2.10 4.83
C THR A 299 -18.39 -0.72 4.64
N ALA A 300 -19.41 -0.61 3.76
CA ALA A 300 -19.98 0.68 3.38
C ALA A 300 -21.12 1.18 4.30
N HIS A 301 -21.84 0.28 4.99
CA HIS A 301 -23.08 0.61 5.69
C HIS A 301 -22.96 0.55 7.21
N HIS A 302 -21.82 0.17 7.77
CA HIS A 302 -21.60 0.20 9.20
C HIS A 302 -21.58 1.65 9.73
N PRO A 303 -22.12 1.97 10.91
CA PRO A 303 -22.11 3.32 11.48
C PRO A 303 -20.71 3.96 11.59
N MET A 304 -19.66 3.14 11.78
CA MET A 304 -18.27 3.58 11.84
C MET A 304 -17.57 3.63 10.46
N PHE A 305 -18.31 3.52 9.36
CA PHE A 305 -17.74 3.53 8.01
C PHE A 305 -16.76 4.69 7.75
N LYS A 306 -17.18 5.93 8.04
CA LYS A 306 -16.38 7.13 7.74
C LYS A 306 -14.99 7.12 8.40
N PRO A 307 -14.84 6.84 9.71
CA PRO A 307 -13.50 6.72 10.31
C PRO A 307 -12.74 5.49 9.81
N VAL A 308 -13.41 4.35 9.58
CA VAL A 308 -12.75 3.10 9.19
C VAL A 308 -12.13 3.22 7.79
N VAL A 309 -12.83 3.74 6.79
CA VAL A 309 -12.26 3.86 5.43
C VAL A 309 -11.00 4.75 5.41
N VAL A 310 -10.96 5.79 6.24
CA VAL A 310 -9.80 6.68 6.36
C VAL A 310 -8.63 5.97 7.08
N HIS A 311 -8.94 5.18 8.11
CA HIS A 311 -7.96 4.35 8.82
C HIS A 311 -7.33 3.32 7.87
N GLU A 312 -8.14 2.52 7.18
CA GLU A 312 -7.66 1.48 6.25
C GLU A 312 -6.87 2.08 5.06
N PHE A 313 -7.28 3.27 4.59
CA PHE A 313 -6.50 4.00 3.58
C PHE A 313 -5.17 4.53 4.15
N GLY A 314 -5.10 4.80 5.45
CA GLY A 314 -3.85 5.07 6.17
C GLY A 314 -2.85 3.92 6.08
N HIS A 315 -3.31 2.66 6.14
CA HIS A 315 -2.47 1.49 5.89
C HIS A 315 -2.07 1.37 4.42
N SER A 316 -3.06 1.27 3.52
CA SER A 316 -2.81 0.89 2.13
C SER A 316 -2.08 1.97 1.33
N PHE A 317 -2.40 3.25 1.54
CA PHE A 317 -1.76 4.38 0.90
C PHE A 317 -0.58 4.91 1.72
N GLY A 318 -0.81 5.18 3.01
CA GLY A 318 0.16 5.84 3.89
C GLY A 318 1.26 4.92 4.42
N GLY A 319 1.10 3.60 4.30
CA GLY A 319 2.02 2.62 4.89
C GLY A 319 2.14 2.78 6.41
N LEU A 320 1.05 3.14 7.08
CA LEU A 320 0.99 3.30 8.53
C LEU A 320 0.66 1.97 9.20
N ALA A 321 1.23 1.73 10.36
CA ALA A 321 0.87 0.62 11.23
C ALA A 321 -0.30 0.99 12.15
N ASP A 322 -0.95 -0.02 12.72
CA ASP A 322 -1.86 0.14 13.84
C ASP A 322 -1.11 0.66 15.07
N GLU A 323 -1.66 1.67 15.73
CA GLU A 323 -1.12 2.23 16.99
C GLU A 323 -1.82 1.65 18.23
N TYR A 324 -2.82 0.75 18.06
CA TYR A 324 -3.43 0.04 19.15
C TYR A 324 -2.63 -1.21 19.55
N PHE A 325 -2.90 -1.72 20.74
CA PHE A 325 -2.26 -2.89 21.32
C PHE A 325 -3.24 -3.60 22.23
N TYR A 326 -2.96 -4.86 22.52
CA TYR A 326 -3.66 -5.67 23.51
C TYR A 326 -2.78 -5.81 24.74
N GLU A 327 -3.36 -5.73 25.95
CA GLU A 327 -2.60 -5.57 27.21
C GLU A 327 -1.65 -6.74 27.49
N ASP A 328 -1.97 -7.93 27.04
CA ASP A 328 -1.19 -9.16 27.28
C ASP A 328 -0.37 -9.64 26.07
N ASP A 329 -0.42 -8.92 24.93
CA ASP A 329 0.20 -9.38 23.69
C ASP A 329 1.55 -8.70 23.44
N VAL A 330 2.52 -9.52 22.98
CA VAL A 330 3.80 -9.06 22.42
C VAL A 330 3.98 -9.77 21.09
N MET A 331 3.63 -9.08 19.99
CA MET A 331 3.62 -9.62 18.64
C MET A 331 5.03 -9.57 18.00
N THR A 332 5.98 -10.30 18.59
CA THR A 332 7.39 -10.30 18.16
C THR A 332 7.62 -10.93 16.79
N ASP A 333 6.72 -11.77 16.32
CA ASP A 333 6.80 -12.37 14.99
C ASP A 333 6.44 -11.35 13.91
N THR A 334 5.52 -10.43 14.20
CA THR A 334 5.14 -9.33 13.30
C THR A 334 6.14 -8.17 13.39
N TYR A 335 6.49 -7.76 14.62
CA TYR A 335 7.41 -6.64 14.89
C TYR A 335 8.54 -7.10 15.83
N PRO A 336 9.65 -7.65 15.29
CA PRO A 336 10.82 -8.01 16.08
C PRO A 336 11.41 -6.79 16.78
N LEU A 337 11.70 -6.91 18.08
CA LEU A 337 12.16 -5.78 18.91
C LEU A 337 13.62 -5.35 18.63
N ASP A 338 14.36 -6.15 17.87
CA ASP A 338 15.75 -5.89 17.46
C ASP A 338 15.88 -5.26 16.06
N VAL A 339 14.73 -4.95 15.41
CA VAL A 339 14.67 -4.30 14.09
C VAL A 339 13.75 -3.10 14.14
N GLU A 340 14.12 -2.01 13.48
CA GLU A 340 13.23 -0.86 13.32
C GLU A 340 12.18 -1.18 12.24
N PRO A 341 10.86 -1.09 12.53
CA PRO A 341 9.79 -1.27 11.56
C PRO A 341 9.94 -0.31 10.38
N TRP A 342 9.47 -0.65 9.20
CA TRP A 342 9.49 0.27 8.07
C TRP A 342 8.37 1.32 8.15
N GLU A 343 7.28 1.04 8.83
CA GLU A 343 6.17 1.94 9.05
C GLU A 343 6.61 3.16 9.86
N GLN A 344 6.17 4.35 9.44
CA GLN A 344 6.71 5.61 9.97
C GLN A 344 6.14 6.03 11.33
N ASN A 345 5.03 5.43 11.75
CA ASN A 345 4.30 5.80 12.98
C ASN A 345 4.48 4.83 14.15
N ILE A 346 5.32 3.82 14.01
CA ILE A 346 5.75 2.97 15.12
C ILE A 346 7.28 2.84 15.15
N SER A 347 7.84 2.52 16.32
CA SER A 347 9.28 2.39 16.53
C SER A 347 9.60 1.39 17.62
N THR A 348 10.67 0.60 17.43
CA THR A 348 11.34 -0.18 18.46
C THR A 348 12.45 0.61 19.15
N GLN A 349 12.72 1.82 18.71
CA GLN A 349 13.84 2.70 19.09
C GLN A 349 15.23 2.19 18.65
N VAL A 350 15.32 1.09 17.91
CA VAL A 350 16.59 0.56 17.36
C VAL A 350 17.26 1.59 16.44
N ASN A 351 16.45 2.30 15.64
CA ASN A 351 16.90 3.42 14.82
C ASN A 351 15.91 4.59 14.87
N PHE A 352 15.63 5.08 16.06
CA PHE A 352 14.61 6.13 16.27
C PHE A 352 14.92 7.43 15.51
N ALA A 353 16.17 7.68 15.14
CA ALA A 353 16.52 8.85 14.33
C ALA A 353 15.86 8.86 12.94
N SER A 354 15.52 7.70 12.39
CA SER A 354 14.81 7.55 11.11
C SER A 354 13.30 7.77 11.20
N LYS A 355 12.76 7.96 12.40
CA LYS A 355 11.32 8.09 12.69
C LYS A 355 10.92 9.54 12.92
N TRP A 356 10.35 9.84 14.08
CA TRP A 356 9.86 11.18 14.45
C TRP A 356 10.66 11.87 15.55
N LYS A 357 11.92 11.45 15.76
CA LYS A 357 12.80 12.04 16.79
C LYS A 357 12.96 13.54 16.62
N ASP A 358 13.01 14.01 15.38
CA ASP A 358 13.11 15.41 14.98
C ASP A 358 11.84 16.25 15.29
N MET A 359 10.70 15.60 15.54
CA MET A 359 9.44 16.27 15.90
C MET A 359 9.21 16.36 17.40
N LEU A 360 10.08 15.77 18.22
CA LEU A 360 9.89 15.80 19.67
C LEU A 360 10.18 17.20 20.22
N PRO A 361 9.29 17.75 21.07
CA PRO A 361 9.60 18.93 21.86
C PRO A 361 10.85 18.73 22.73
N LEU A 362 11.61 19.80 22.93
CA LEU A 362 12.81 19.73 23.76
C LEU A 362 12.47 19.23 25.18
N GLY A 363 13.25 18.25 25.67
CA GLY A 363 13.04 17.64 26.98
C GLY A 363 11.91 16.63 27.07
N THR A 364 11.38 16.14 25.93
CA THR A 364 10.39 15.05 25.92
C THR A 364 11.00 13.78 26.55
N PRO A 365 10.39 13.22 27.60
CA PRO A 365 10.83 11.96 28.19
C PRO A 365 10.64 10.79 27.21
N ILE A 366 11.58 9.84 27.21
CA ILE A 366 11.52 8.60 26.42
C ILE A 366 11.68 7.39 27.37
N PRO A 367 10.65 6.55 27.55
CA PRO A 367 9.28 6.73 27.06
C PRO A 367 8.55 7.92 27.69
N THR A 368 7.54 8.44 26.98
CA THR A 368 6.73 9.57 27.43
C THR A 368 5.64 9.08 28.39
N PRO A 369 5.56 9.59 29.64
CA PRO A 369 4.51 9.20 30.57
C PRO A 369 3.12 9.59 30.06
N ILE A 370 2.14 8.69 30.15
CA ILE A 370 0.75 8.95 29.75
C ILE A 370 0.14 10.15 30.54
N ALA A 371 0.53 10.35 31.77
CA ALA A 371 0.10 11.49 32.58
C ALA A 371 0.49 12.85 31.95
N GLU A 372 1.56 12.88 31.16
CA GLU A 372 2.07 14.10 30.51
C GLU A 372 1.59 14.28 29.07
N ARG A 373 0.61 13.47 28.60
CA ARG A 373 0.13 13.50 27.19
C ARG A 373 -0.36 14.87 26.70
N LYS A 374 -0.85 15.72 27.59
CA LYS A 374 -1.26 17.08 27.22
C LYS A 374 -0.06 18.01 26.98
N LYS A 375 1.06 17.76 27.67
CA LYS A 375 2.31 18.52 27.50
C LYS A 375 3.09 18.08 26.28
N TYR A 376 3.03 16.79 25.93
CA TYR A 376 3.74 16.20 24.80
C TYR A 376 2.75 15.58 23.80
N PRO A 377 2.07 16.39 22.97
CA PRO A 377 1.14 15.88 21.96
C PRO A 377 1.84 14.99 20.92
N VAL A 378 3.15 15.22 20.70
CA VAL A 378 4.07 14.28 20.02
C VAL A 378 5.08 13.82 21.08
N GLY A 379 5.13 12.51 21.30
CA GLY A 379 5.99 11.87 22.30
C GLY A 379 6.50 10.51 21.82
N VAL A 380 6.84 9.65 22.78
CA VAL A 380 7.24 8.25 22.53
C VAL A 380 6.48 7.40 23.54
N TYR A 381 5.24 7.02 23.18
CA TYR A 381 4.32 6.31 24.06
C TYR A 381 4.44 4.81 23.85
N GLU A 382 4.72 4.06 24.90
CA GLU A 382 4.81 2.61 24.82
C GLU A 382 3.46 1.97 24.48
N GLY A 383 3.48 0.93 23.69
CA GLY A 383 2.33 0.21 23.14
C GLY A 383 1.97 0.69 21.73
N GLY A 384 1.84 -0.25 20.78
CA GLY A 384 1.52 -0.07 19.37
C GLY A 384 1.86 -1.32 18.58
N GLY A 385 1.43 -1.42 17.32
CA GLY A 385 1.70 -2.61 16.50
C GLY A 385 1.24 -3.90 17.19
N TYR A 386 0.06 -3.86 17.81
CA TYR A 386 -0.55 -4.94 18.62
C TYR A 386 0.20 -5.29 19.92
N SER A 387 1.42 -4.81 20.13
CA SER A 387 2.28 -5.13 21.28
C SER A 387 2.17 -4.09 22.39
N ALA A 388 1.93 -4.53 23.63
CA ALA A 388 1.87 -3.66 24.80
C ALA A 388 3.25 -3.10 25.19
N LYS A 389 4.34 -3.81 24.88
CA LYS A 389 5.71 -3.51 25.26
C LYS A 389 6.68 -3.54 24.10
N GLY A 390 7.71 -2.70 24.19
CA GLY A 390 8.84 -2.67 23.25
C GLY A 390 8.56 -1.99 21.90
N ILE A 391 7.29 -1.72 21.58
CA ILE A 391 6.88 -0.91 20.43
C ILE A 391 6.32 0.41 20.95
N TYR A 392 6.66 1.49 20.28
CA TYR A 392 6.30 2.85 20.68
C TYR A 392 5.55 3.55 19.54
N ARG A 393 4.57 4.39 19.91
CA ARG A 393 3.78 5.22 19.00
C ARG A 393 3.97 6.71 19.30
N PRO A 394 3.69 7.61 18.33
CA PRO A 394 4.04 9.03 18.46
C PRO A 394 3.07 9.86 19.32
N ALA A 395 1.84 9.40 19.49
CA ALA A 395 0.81 10.13 20.21
C ALA A 395 0.03 9.21 21.17
N TYR A 396 -0.60 9.82 22.20
CA TYR A 396 -1.47 9.05 23.08
C TYR A 396 -2.66 8.46 22.33
N ASP A 397 -3.26 9.24 21.44
CA ASP A 397 -4.35 8.80 20.58
C ASP A 397 -4.21 9.36 19.15
N CYS A 398 -4.75 8.64 18.18
CA CYS A 398 -4.60 8.88 16.76
C CYS A 398 -5.68 8.14 15.99
N ARG A 399 -5.99 8.53 14.74
CA ARG A 399 -6.84 7.76 13.83
C ARG A 399 -6.35 6.30 13.67
N MET A 400 -5.02 6.08 13.66
CA MET A 400 -4.44 4.74 13.56
C MET A 400 -4.51 3.94 14.87
N LYS A 401 -5.06 4.50 15.95
CA LYS A 401 -5.27 3.82 17.22
C LYS A 401 -6.73 3.60 17.54
N THR A 402 -7.57 4.63 17.37
CA THR A 402 -9.00 4.53 17.69
C THR A 402 -9.85 5.23 16.64
N ASN A 403 -10.94 4.57 16.23
CA ASN A 403 -11.90 5.15 15.30
C ASN A 403 -12.65 6.36 15.88
N GLY A 404 -12.69 6.49 17.20
CA GLY A 404 -13.30 7.64 17.89
C GLY A 404 -12.45 8.90 17.88
N TYR A 405 -11.13 8.80 17.64
CA TYR A 405 -10.28 9.97 17.53
C TYR A 405 -10.44 10.64 16.16
N PRO A 406 -10.63 11.96 16.10
CA PRO A 406 -11.07 12.61 14.87
C PRO A 406 -9.97 12.72 13.79
N GLU A 407 -8.68 12.71 14.14
CA GLU A 407 -7.60 13.07 13.22
C GLU A 407 -6.42 12.09 13.26
N PHE A 408 -5.60 12.12 12.22
CA PHE A 408 -4.25 11.57 12.28
C PHE A 408 -3.36 12.42 13.20
N CYS A 409 -2.51 11.80 13.98
CA CYS A 409 -1.51 12.54 14.77
C CYS A 409 -0.49 13.26 13.85
N PRO A 410 0.27 14.23 14.33
CA PRO A 410 1.21 14.99 13.49
C PRO A 410 2.24 14.13 12.75
N VAL A 411 2.66 12.99 13.32
CA VAL A 411 3.61 12.07 12.69
C VAL A 411 2.96 11.31 11.54
N CYS A 412 1.74 10.79 11.74
CA CYS A 412 0.96 10.15 10.67
C CYS A 412 0.63 11.13 9.54
N GLN A 413 0.25 12.38 9.87
CA GLN A 413 0.05 13.42 8.87
C GLN A 413 1.31 13.69 8.05
N ARG A 414 2.50 13.77 8.70
CA ARG A 414 3.77 13.93 8.00
C ARG A 414 4.07 12.74 7.09
N ALA A 415 3.83 11.51 7.56
CA ALA A 415 4.05 10.31 6.75
C ALA A 415 3.15 10.31 5.50
N ILE A 416 1.86 10.57 5.64
CA ILE A 416 0.91 10.65 4.52
C ILE A 416 1.30 11.79 3.56
N ARG A 417 1.67 12.97 4.09
CA ARG A 417 2.12 14.10 3.26
C ARG A 417 3.33 13.74 2.40
N ARG A 418 4.33 13.07 2.98
CA ARG A 418 5.52 12.59 2.25
C ARG A 418 5.16 11.60 1.15
N MET A 419 4.15 10.73 1.40
CA MET A 419 3.64 9.82 0.35
C MET A 419 3.02 10.63 -0.80
N ILE A 420 2.13 11.59 -0.50
CA ILE A 420 1.51 12.42 -1.54
C ILE A 420 2.58 13.17 -2.35
N GLU A 421 3.54 13.81 -1.69
CA GLU A 421 4.65 14.56 -2.32
C GLU A 421 5.61 13.65 -3.11
N PHE A 422 5.69 12.37 -2.77
CA PHE A 422 6.47 11.38 -3.52
C PHE A 422 5.78 10.95 -4.83
N TYR A 423 4.46 10.85 -4.82
CA TYR A 423 3.67 10.43 -5.99
C TYR A 423 3.42 11.57 -6.98
N VAL A 424 3.27 12.80 -6.51
CA VAL A 424 2.91 13.96 -7.35
C VAL A 424 3.86 15.13 -7.09
N PRO A 425 4.25 15.88 -8.16
CA PRO A 425 5.15 17.02 -8.05
C PRO A 425 4.56 18.20 -7.25
#